data_0ce4f1ec55eeb01a6fad75b4e92b8067
#
_entry.id   0ce4f1ec55eeb01a6fad75b4e92b8067
#
_cell.length_a   1.000
_cell.length_b   1.000
_cell.length_c   1.000
_cell.angle_alpha   90.00
_cell.angle_beta   90.00
_cell.angle_gamma   90.00
#
_symmetry.space_group_name_H-M   'P 1'
#
loop_
_entity.id
_entity.type
_entity.pdbx_description
1 polymer ?
#
loop_
_entity_poly.entity_id
_entity_poly.type
_entity_poly.pdbx_seq_one_letter_code
_entity_poly.pdbx_strand_id
1 'polypeptide(L)'
;MHTAEQTGLRRVLVVDDDPALLIALTDGLELMGGYEVVAARDGATGLERFFTLTPDCVVVDVRMPGLSGYQFVRALRGDPSTAQTPIVVLSALVQDHEQLAGLLTGADAYLTKPVKIVDLVRTIDAAVQMTAEARRHRTLRLLGMVPEDADA
;
A
#
# COMPACT_ATOMS: atom_id res chain seq x y z
N MET A 1 0.64 -11.97 -22.46
CA MET A 1 0.56 -10.54 -22.38
C MET A 1 -0.53 -10.15 -21.45
N HIS A 2 -0.28 -9.19 -20.64
CA HIS A 2 -1.18 -8.86 -19.65
C HIS A 2 -1.95 -7.65 -19.98
N THR A 3 -3.16 -7.61 -19.45
CA THR A 3 -4.13 -6.62 -19.81
C THR A 3 -3.77 -5.23 -19.32
N ALA A 4 -3.10 -5.12 -18.18
CA ALA A 4 -2.77 -3.82 -17.61
C ALA A 4 -1.88 -3.00 -18.54
N GLU A 5 -0.88 -3.61 -19.15
CA GLU A 5 -0.04 -2.90 -20.12
C GLU A 5 -0.80 -2.55 -21.38
N GLN A 6 -1.67 -3.44 -21.84
CA GLN A 6 -2.45 -3.20 -23.04
C GLN A 6 -3.43 -2.07 -22.89
N THR A 7 -4.03 -1.94 -21.69
CA THR A 7 -5.02 -0.92 -21.41
C THR A 7 -4.42 0.37 -20.87
N GLY A 8 -3.14 0.33 -20.45
CA GLY A 8 -2.52 1.45 -19.77
C GLY A 8 -2.98 1.64 -18.34
N LEU A 9 -3.82 0.74 -17.82
CA LEU A 9 -4.30 0.83 -16.44
C LEU A 9 -3.27 0.26 -15.47
N ARG A 10 -3.12 0.93 -14.34
CA ARG A 10 -2.35 0.39 -13.22
C ARG A 10 -3.24 -0.52 -12.41
N ARG A 11 -2.64 -1.53 -11.80
CA ARG A 11 -3.34 -2.51 -10.99
C ARG A 11 -3.09 -2.23 -9.51
N VAL A 12 -4.16 -2.18 -8.72
CA VAL A 12 -4.10 -1.98 -7.27
C VAL A 12 -4.67 -3.21 -6.59
N LEU A 13 -3.93 -3.76 -5.64
CA LEU A 13 -4.42 -4.82 -4.78
C LEU A 13 -4.95 -4.19 -3.50
N VAL A 14 -6.21 -4.45 -3.16
CA VAL A 14 -6.83 -3.96 -1.93
C VAL A 14 -7.08 -5.15 -1.01
N VAL A 15 -6.52 -5.11 0.20
CA VAL A 15 -6.63 -6.18 1.18
C VAL A 15 -7.33 -5.65 2.42
N ASP A 16 -8.54 -6.13 2.69
CA ASP A 16 -9.33 -5.72 3.84
C ASP A 16 -10.35 -6.82 4.15
N ASP A 17 -10.55 -7.12 5.43
CA ASP A 17 -11.46 -8.20 5.83
C ASP A 17 -12.93 -7.75 5.88
N ASP A 18 -13.22 -6.46 5.74
CA ASP A 18 -14.58 -5.95 5.69
C ASP A 18 -15.10 -5.99 4.25
N PRO A 19 -16.03 -6.91 3.92
CA PRO A 19 -16.47 -7.07 2.54
C PRO A 19 -17.20 -5.84 1.99
N ALA A 20 -17.94 -5.11 2.82
CA ALA A 20 -18.64 -3.91 2.36
C ALA A 20 -17.66 -2.80 1.99
N LEU A 21 -16.64 -2.60 2.83
CA LEU A 21 -15.61 -1.61 2.55
C LEU A 21 -14.80 -2.00 1.30
N LEU A 22 -14.51 -3.28 1.17
CA LEU A 22 -13.75 -3.79 0.03
C LEU A 22 -14.48 -3.50 -1.29
N ILE A 23 -15.79 -3.68 -1.33
CA ILE A 23 -16.61 -3.34 -2.50
C ILE A 23 -16.56 -1.84 -2.77
N ALA A 24 -16.76 -1.04 -1.72
CA ALA A 24 -16.76 0.42 -1.87
C ALA A 24 -15.42 0.95 -2.37
N LEU A 25 -14.32 0.43 -1.84
CA LEU A 25 -12.99 0.83 -2.28
C LEU A 25 -12.72 0.40 -3.72
N THR A 26 -13.12 -0.81 -4.07
CA THR A 26 -12.95 -1.32 -5.43
C THR A 26 -13.69 -0.44 -6.43
N ASP A 27 -14.97 -0.19 -6.18
CA ASP A 27 -15.77 0.64 -7.07
C ASP A 27 -15.23 2.07 -7.18
N GLY A 28 -14.86 2.64 -6.04
CA GLY A 28 -14.34 4.01 -6.01
C GLY A 28 -13.03 4.14 -6.78
N LEU A 29 -12.13 3.21 -6.59
CA LEU A 29 -10.83 3.26 -7.26
C LEU A 29 -10.96 3.03 -8.76
N GLU A 30 -11.88 2.19 -9.18
CA GLU A 30 -12.13 1.96 -10.60
C GLU A 30 -12.77 3.18 -11.26
N LEU A 31 -13.79 3.75 -10.61
CA LEU A 31 -14.52 4.86 -11.18
C LEU A 31 -13.77 6.18 -11.13
N MET A 32 -13.16 6.49 -10.00
CA MET A 32 -12.50 7.78 -9.79
C MET A 32 -11.02 7.76 -10.11
N GLY A 33 -10.36 6.62 -9.90
CA GLY A 33 -8.92 6.52 -10.09
C GLY A 33 -8.51 5.93 -11.42
N GLY A 34 -9.42 5.24 -12.09
CA GLY A 34 -9.11 4.56 -13.33
C GLY A 34 -8.18 3.36 -13.14
N TYR A 35 -8.17 2.77 -11.94
CA TYR A 35 -7.33 1.61 -11.66
C TYR A 35 -8.07 0.31 -11.96
N GLU A 36 -7.30 -0.73 -12.27
CA GLU A 36 -7.79 -2.09 -12.25
C GLU A 36 -7.60 -2.60 -10.82
N VAL A 37 -8.66 -3.07 -10.17
CA VAL A 37 -8.59 -3.44 -8.76
C VAL A 37 -8.71 -4.95 -8.59
N VAL A 38 -7.80 -5.49 -7.79
CA VAL A 38 -7.85 -6.88 -7.33
C VAL A 38 -8.09 -6.83 -5.83
N ALA A 39 -9.07 -7.60 -5.36
CA ALA A 39 -9.45 -7.58 -3.96
C ALA A 39 -9.04 -8.88 -3.25
N ALA A 40 -8.70 -8.77 -1.97
CA ALA A 40 -8.45 -9.92 -1.11
C ALA A 40 -9.02 -9.63 0.27
N ARG A 41 -9.56 -10.64 0.93
CA ARG A 41 -10.26 -10.48 2.22
C ARG A 41 -9.38 -10.82 3.42
N ASP A 42 -8.17 -11.24 3.20
CA ASP A 42 -7.22 -11.53 4.28
C ASP A 42 -5.79 -11.40 3.76
N GLY A 43 -4.84 -11.33 4.68
CA GLY A 43 -3.45 -11.10 4.34
C GLY A 43 -2.81 -12.22 3.54
N ALA A 44 -3.14 -13.46 3.87
CA ALA A 44 -2.57 -14.62 3.16
C ALA A 44 -3.02 -14.67 1.71
N THR A 45 -4.31 -14.47 1.47
CA THR A 45 -4.85 -14.37 0.11
C THR A 45 -4.26 -13.18 -0.61
N GLY A 46 -4.08 -12.07 0.10
CA GLY A 46 -3.47 -10.87 -0.45
C GLY A 46 -2.06 -11.11 -0.96
N LEU A 47 -1.22 -11.78 -0.15
CA LEU A 47 0.14 -12.11 -0.58
C LEU A 47 0.14 -13.04 -1.80
N GLU A 48 -0.73 -14.05 -1.78
CA GLU A 48 -0.85 -14.96 -2.91
C GLU A 48 -1.20 -14.21 -4.19
N ARG A 49 -2.17 -13.30 -4.12
CA ARG A 49 -2.58 -12.51 -5.26
C ARG A 49 -1.52 -11.51 -5.68
N PHE A 50 -0.77 -10.98 -4.73
CA PHE A 50 0.34 -10.10 -5.03
C PHE A 50 1.36 -10.78 -5.95
N PHE A 51 1.79 -11.98 -5.56
CA PHE A 51 2.82 -12.68 -6.34
C PHE A 51 2.30 -13.22 -7.66
N THR A 52 1.00 -13.50 -7.76
CA THR A 52 0.40 -13.99 -9.00
C THR A 52 0.13 -12.86 -9.99
N LEU A 53 -0.34 -11.71 -9.49
CA LEU A 53 -0.84 -10.63 -10.35
C LEU A 53 0.07 -9.41 -10.42
N THR A 54 1.09 -9.35 -9.59
CA THR A 54 2.09 -8.27 -9.56
C THR A 54 1.47 -6.87 -9.69
N PRO A 55 0.71 -6.43 -8.64
CA PRO A 55 0.07 -5.12 -8.70
C PRO A 55 1.10 -3.99 -8.62
N ASP A 56 0.70 -2.81 -9.09
CA ASP A 56 1.53 -1.61 -9.04
C ASP A 56 1.50 -0.93 -7.67
N CYS A 57 0.48 -1.21 -6.88
CA CYS A 57 0.33 -0.65 -5.54
C CYS A 57 -0.53 -1.59 -4.68
N VAL A 58 -0.28 -1.58 -3.38
CA VAL A 58 -1.07 -2.34 -2.43
C VAL A 58 -1.71 -1.37 -1.45
N VAL A 59 -3.01 -1.58 -1.17
CA VAL A 59 -3.74 -0.91 -0.10
C VAL A 59 -4.11 -1.99 0.89
N VAL A 60 -3.64 -1.91 2.12
CA VAL A 60 -3.82 -2.98 3.10
C VAL A 60 -4.28 -2.44 4.45
N ASP A 61 -5.30 -3.09 5.03
CA ASP A 61 -5.77 -2.79 6.37
C ASP A 61 -4.81 -3.35 7.41
N VAL A 62 -4.61 -2.61 8.50
CA VAL A 62 -3.70 -3.05 9.58
C VAL A 62 -4.27 -4.25 10.32
N ARG A 63 -5.54 -4.17 10.71
CA ARG A 63 -6.12 -5.15 11.62
C ARG A 63 -6.96 -6.18 10.88
N MET A 64 -6.33 -7.31 10.61
CA MET A 64 -6.98 -8.44 9.96
C MET A 64 -6.67 -9.72 10.72
N PRO A 65 -7.60 -10.69 10.78
CA PRO A 65 -7.32 -12.00 11.39
C PRO A 65 -6.19 -12.71 10.64
N GLY A 66 -5.37 -13.44 11.37
CA GLY A 66 -4.25 -14.15 10.78
C GLY A 66 -3.10 -13.20 10.48
N LEU A 67 -2.75 -13.07 9.22
CA LEU A 67 -1.66 -12.19 8.81
C LEU A 67 -2.12 -10.75 8.82
N SER A 68 -1.55 -9.93 9.70
CA SER A 68 -1.92 -8.51 9.82
C SER A 68 -1.31 -7.67 8.73
N GLY A 69 -1.78 -6.40 8.63
CA GLY A 69 -1.18 -5.44 7.71
C GLY A 69 0.28 -5.16 8.02
N TYR A 70 0.67 -5.16 9.30
CA TYR A 70 2.07 -5.01 9.69
C TYR A 70 2.93 -6.12 9.10
N GLN A 71 2.47 -7.35 9.22
CA GLN A 71 3.19 -8.52 8.71
C GLN A 71 3.23 -8.51 7.19
N PHE A 72 2.15 -8.07 6.56
CA PHE A 72 2.09 -7.95 5.10
C PHE A 72 3.15 -6.97 4.59
N VAL A 73 3.21 -5.77 5.18
CA VAL A 73 4.19 -4.76 4.78
C VAL A 73 5.60 -5.28 5.02
N ARG A 74 5.83 -5.90 6.17
CA ARG A 74 7.15 -6.43 6.51
C ARG A 74 7.59 -7.51 5.52
N ALA A 75 6.68 -8.37 5.12
CA ALA A 75 6.98 -9.41 4.14
C ALA A 75 7.44 -8.83 2.80
N LEU A 76 6.75 -7.79 2.32
CA LEU A 76 7.13 -7.16 1.06
C LEU A 76 8.44 -6.39 1.17
N ARG A 77 8.66 -5.68 2.28
CA ARG A 77 9.88 -4.89 2.44
C ARG A 77 11.11 -5.74 2.71
N GLY A 78 10.91 -6.95 3.23
CA GLY A 78 12.01 -7.86 3.54
C GLY A 78 12.57 -8.63 2.36
N ASP A 79 11.89 -8.62 1.23
CA ASP A 79 12.33 -9.34 0.04
C ASP A 79 12.83 -8.31 -1.00
N PRO A 80 14.08 -8.44 -1.49
CA PRO A 80 14.61 -7.49 -2.47
C PRO A 80 13.74 -7.34 -3.72
N SER A 81 13.05 -8.39 -4.14
CA SER A 81 12.22 -8.34 -5.34
C SER A 81 10.94 -7.52 -5.15
N THR A 82 10.51 -7.30 -3.89
CA THR A 82 9.27 -6.58 -3.58
C THR A 82 9.50 -5.37 -2.69
N ALA A 83 10.74 -5.09 -2.32
CA ALA A 83 11.06 -4.04 -1.35
C ALA A 83 10.66 -2.64 -1.79
N GLN A 84 10.46 -2.41 -3.08
CA GLN A 84 10.10 -1.10 -3.62
C GLN A 84 8.63 -0.99 -4.02
N THR A 85 7.81 -1.98 -3.65
CA THR A 85 6.38 -1.95 -3.95
C THR A 85 5.72 -0.75 -3.26
N PRO A 86 4.94 0.07 -3.98
CA PRO A 86 4.14 1.11 -3.33
C PRO A 86 3.09 0.50 -2.40
N ILE A 87 3.04 0.96 -1.16
CA ILE A 87 2.12 0.44 -0.14
C ILE A 87 1.44 1.58 0.59
N VAL A 88 0.11 1.53 0.65
CA VAL A 88 -0.72 2.44 1.44
C VAL A 88 -1.42 1.61 2.51
N VAL A 89 -1.31 2.02 3.76
CA VAL A 89 -1.91 1.32 4.89
C VAL A 89 -3.15 2.07 5.36
N LEU A 90 -4.24 1.34 5.59
CA LEU A 90 -5.47 1.89 6.16
C LEU A 90 -5.58 1.43 7.60
N SER A 91 -5.98 2.33 8.49
CA SER A 91 -6.14 2.01 9.90
C SER A 91 -7.30 2.78 10.51
N ALA A 92 -8.06 2.13 11.39
CA ALA A 92 -9.13 2.78 12.15
C ALA A 92 -8.59 3.57 13.35
N LEU A 93 -7.35 3.30 13.77
CA LEU A 93 -6.77 3.87 14.97
C LEU A 93 -5.53 4.70 14.68
N VAL A 94 -5.47 5.91 15.20
CA VAL A 94 -4.32 6.79 15.07
C VAL A 94 -3.06 6.14 15.66
N GLN A 95 -3.22 5.43 16.78
CA GLN A 95 -2.09 4.75 17.43
C GLN A 95 -1.42 3.69 16.52
N ASP A 96 -2.16 3.13 15.58
CA ASP A 96 -1.57 2.21 14.61
C ASP A 96 -0.58 2.92 13.70
N HIS A 97 -0.88 4.17 13.33
CA HIS A 97 0.03 4.99 12.52
C HIS A 97 1.33 5.25 13.28
N GLU A 98 1.24 5.59 14.56
CA GLU A 98 2.41 5.84 15.40
C GLU A 98 3.24 4.57 15.55
N GLN A 99 2.59 3.44 15.76
CA GLN A 99 3.27 2.17 15.90
C GLN A 99 3.99 1.76 14.61
N LEU A 100 3.33 1.96 13.46
CA LEU A 100 3.95 1.66 12.16
C LEU A 100 5.15 2.55 11.91
N ALA A 101 5.04 3.85 12.20
CA ALA A 101 6.14 4.78 12.04
C ALA A 101 7.30 4.40 12.96
N GLY A 102 7.00 4.03 14.20
CA GLY A 102 8.01 3.65 15.18
C GLY A 102 8.71 2.35 14.82
N LEU A 103 8.01 1.45 14.13
CA LEU A 103 8.59 0.18 13.70
C LEU A 103 9.25 0.26 12.32
N LEU A 104 9.16 1.41 11.67
CA LEU A 104 9.77 1.64 10.35
C LEU A 104 9.36 0.56 9.35
N THR A 105 8.08 0.25 9.30
CA THR A 105 7.57 -0.81 8.45
C THR A 105 7.73 -0.52 6.96
N GLY A 106 7.92 0.76 6.59
CA GLY A 106 8.21 1.10 5.22
C GLY A 106 7.01 1.31 4.32
N ALA A 107 5.82 1.44 4.87
CA ALA A 107 4.67 1.84 4.06
C ALA A 107 4.88 3.26 3.54
N ASP A 108 4.38 3.54 2.34
CA ASP A 108 4.56 4.86 1.73
C ASP A 108 3.59 5.89 2.29
N ALA A 109 2.44 5.45 2.76
CA ALA A 109 1.45 6.34 3.36
C ALA A 109 0.53 5.57 4.30
N TYR A 110 -0.05 6.31 5.24
CA TYR A 110 -1.00 5.79 6.20
C TYR A 110 -2.24 6.66 6.16
N LEU A 111 -3.42 6.07 5.98
CA LEU A 111 -4.68 6.80 6.00
C LEU A 111 -5.58 6.24 7.09
N THR A 112 -6.30 7.13 7.78
CA THR A 112 -7.22 6.75 8.83
C THR A 112 -8.60 6.49 8.25
N LYS A 113 -9.25 5.41 8.67
CA LYS A 113 -10.64 5.13 8.32
C LYS A 113 -11.58 6.04 9.13
N PRO A 114 -12.69 6.48 8.54
CA PRO A 114 -13.17 6.19 7.19
C PRO A 114 -12.37 7.00 6.16
N VAL A 115 -11.97 6.34 5.08
CA VAL A 115 -11.15 6.97 4.05
C VAL A 115 -12.04 7.49 2.92
N LYS A 116 -11.73 8.68 2.43
CA LYS A 116 -12.41 9.25 1.26
C LYS A 116 -11.71 8.75 0.01
N ILE A 117 -12.49 8.35 -0.99
CA ILE A 117 -11.92 7.81 -2.23
C ILE A 117 -10.98 8.81 -2.90
N VAL A 118 -11.34 10.09 -2.91
CA VAL A 118 -10.49 11.10 -3.54
C VAL A 118 -9.12 11.18 -2.86
N ASP A 119 -9.08 11.04 -1.55
CA ASP A 119 -7.83 11.05 -0.80
C ASP A 119 -7.01 9.79 -1.06
N LEU A 120 -7.69 8.65 -1.15
CA LEU A 120 -7.03 7.38 -1.44
C LEU A 120 -6.43 7.38 -2.85
N VAL A 121 -7.18 7.85 -3.85
CA VAL A 121 -6.68 7.96 -5.22
C VAL A 121 -5.44 8.84 -5.26
N ARG A 122 -5.50 10.00 -4.62
CA ARG A 122 -4.37 10.93 -4.58
C ARG A 122 -3.15 10.30 -3.92
N THR A 123 -3.38 9.57 -2.84
CA THR A 123 -2.31 8.90 -2.10
C THR A 123 -1.67 7.79 -2.92
N ILE A 124 -2.49 6.98 -3.60
CA ILE A 124 -1.98 5.92 -4.48
C ILE A 124 -1.18 6.53 -5.62
N ASP A 125 -1.70 7.57 -6.27
CA ASP A 125 -1.01 8.23 -7.38
C ASP A 125 0.38 8.71 -6.95
N ALA A 126 0.49 9.31 -5.76
CA ALA A 126 1.77 9.76 -5.25
C ALA A 126 2.70 8.59 -4.96
N ALA A 127 2.18 7.51 -4.39
CA ALA A 127 2.98 6.35 -4.04
C ALA A 127 3.57 5.66 -5.28
N VAL A 128 2.76 5.49 -6.33
CA VAL A 128 3.24 4.82 -7.54
C VAL A 128 4.24 5.67 -8.33
N GLN A 129 4.24 6.98 -8.11
CA GLN A 129 5.19 7.88 -8.77
C GLN A 129 6.49 8.03 -7.99
N MET A 130 6.55 7.55 -6.76
CA MET A 130 7.76 7.63 -5.95
C MET A 130 8.84 6.73 -6.51
N THR A 131 10.03 7.26 -6.71
CA THR A 131 11.15 6.45 -7.19
C THR A 131 11.70 5.54 -6.09
N ALA A 132 12.37 4.46 -6.50
CA ALA A 132 13.05 3.58 -5.54
C ALA A 132 14.08 4.34 -4.72
N GLU A 133 14.79 5.27 -5.36
CA GLU A 133 15.80 6.09 -4.67
C GLU A 133 15.16 6.97 -3.60
N ALA A 134 14.06 7.66 -3.94
CA ALA A 134 13.35 8.50 -2.99
C ALA A 134 12.83 7.70 -1.79
N ARG A 135 12.31 6.51 -2.05
CA ARG A 135 11.79 5.64 -0.99
C ARG A 135 12.90 5.17 -0.07
N ARG A 136 14.03 4.77 -0.63
CA ARG A 136 15.19 4.34 0.15
C ARG A 136 15.72 5.49 0.99
N HIS A 137 15.78 6.69 0.42
CA HIS A 137 16.28 7.88 1.12
C HIS A 137 15.38 8.23 2.31
N ARG A 138 14.07 8.13 2.13
CA ARG A 138 13.12 8.35 3.22
C ARG A 138 13.35 7.36 4.36
N THR A 139 13.57 6.08 4.03
CA THR A 139 13.83 5.04 5.03
C THR A 139 15.11 5.35 5.81
N LEU A 140 16.15 5.76 5.13
CA LEU A 140 17.41 6.10 5.78
C LEU A 140 17.26 7.29 6.72
N ARG A 141 16.46 8.29 6.35
CA ARG A 141 16.17 9.42 7.23
C ARG A 141 15.43 8.98 8.49
N LEU A 142 14.46 8.10 8.35
CA LEU A 142 13.73 7.56 9.50
C LEU A 142 14.62 6.78 10.44
N LEU A 143 15.66 6.14 9.90
CA LEU A 143 16.65 5.42 10.70
C LEU A 143 17.73 6.33 11.28
N GLY A 144 17.70 7.62 10.94
CA GLY A 144 18.72 8.56 11.41
C GLY A 144 20.07 8.40 10.71
N MET A 145 20.11 7.75 9.57
CA MET A 145 21.33 7.50 8.81
C MET A 145 21.64 8.57 7.78
N VAL A 146 20.68 9.47 7.52
CA VAL A 146 20.83 10.60 6.60
C VAL A 146 20.19 11.80 7.26
N PRO A 147 20.81 13.00 7.23
CA PRO A 147 20.24 14.21 7.79
C PRO A 147 18.95 14.61 7.07
N GLU A 148 18.02 15.24 7.80
CA GLU A 148 16.74 15.66 7.22
C GLU A 148 16.90 16.66 6.08
N ASP A 149 17.89 17.51 6.15
CA ASP A 149 18.13 18.53 5.14
C ASP A 149 18.91 18.04 3.93
N ALA A 150 19.29 16.77 3.90
CA ALA A 150 20.03 16.20 2.80
C ALA A 150 19.23 16.13 1.49
N ASP A 151 17.93 16.32 1.58
CA ASP A 151 17.03 16.30 0.42
C ASP A 151 16.88 17.67 -0.23
N ALA A 152 17.36 18.69 0.36
CA ALA A 152 17.11 20.05 -0.09
C ALA A 152 17.71 20.36 -1.47
#